data_9586f5cefc41d370d469177cd22d8dd4
#
_entry.id   9586f5cefc41d370d469177cd22d8dd4
#
_cell.length_a   1.000
_cell.length_b   1.000
_cell.length_c   1.000
_cell.angle_alpha   90.00
_cell.angle_beta   90.00
_cell.angle_gamma   90.00
#
_symmetry.space_group_name_H-M   'P 1'
#
loop_
_entity.id
_entity.type
_entity.pdbx_description
1 polymer ?
#
loop_
_entity_poly.entity_id
_entity_poly.type
_entity_poly.pdbx_seq_one_letter_code
_entity_poly.pdbx_strand_id
1 'polypeptide(L)'
;MRKATVRREFPNRIRVRLDEHQPVALWGENTETSMVNQDGVVFEANVDDIDADQLPVLSGPAGQSVLVWQMYNYLKPILATVSMGVDKLELSPRGSWRVQTDSDAMIELGRGTQEEVGQRLQVFLKTVAQVTSRYQRTTNSVLAADLRHTNGYALRLRGVTTLGNDGNKKP
;
A
#
# COMPACT_ATOMS: atom_id res chain seq x y z
N MET A 1 23.11 -1.90 -8.93
CA MET A 1 23.59 -3.05 -9.75
C MET A 1 23.23 -4.34 -9.04
N ARG A 2 22.47 -5.27 -9.68
CA ARG A 2 21.99 -6.53 -9.09
C ARG A 2 23.00 -7.66 -9.27
N LYS A 3 23.56 -7.81 -10.47
CA LYS A 3 24.50 -8.87 -10.81
C LYS A 3 25.40 -8.45 -11.97
N ALA A 4 26.69 -8.76 -11.87
CA ALA A 4 27.63 -8.66 -12.98
C ALA A 4 28.12 -10.05 -13.34
N THR A 5 27.98 -10.46 -14.60
CA THR A 5 28.53 -11.68 -15.12
C THR A 5 29.63 -11.36 -16.11
N VAL A 6 30.84 -11.81 -15.81
CA VAL A 6 32.01 -11.60 -16.66
C VAL A 6 32.37 -12.94 -17.31
N ARG A 7 32.41 -12.97 -18.64
CA ARG A 7 32.88 -14.12 -19.41
C ARG A 7 34.07 -13.74 -20.28
N ARG A 8 35.11 -14.53 -20.22
CA ARG A 8 36.25 -14.40 -21.13
C ARG A 8 35.94 -15.14 -22.43
N GLU A 9 36.00 -14.43 -23.54
CA GLU A 9 35.90 -15.00 -24.89
C GLU A 9 37.29 -14.98 -25.54
N PHE A 10 37.78 -16.18 -25.91
CA PHE A 10 39.08 -16.30 -26.57
C PHE A 10 39.02 -15.66 -27.98
N PRO A 11 40.11 -15.06 -28.51
CA PRO A 11 41.40 -14.92 -27.85
C PRO A 11 41.52 -13.66 -26.95
N ASN A 12 40.80 -12.56 -27.20
CA ASN A 12 41.07 -11.27 -26.58
C ASN A 12 39.80 -10.50 -26.19
N ARG A 13 38.68 -11.17 -25.90
CA ARG A 13 37.43 -10.51 -25.52
C ARG A 13 37.04 -10.81 -24.09
N ILE A 14 36.50 -9.77 -23.42
CA ILE A 14 35.77 -9.92 -22.16
C ILE A 14 34.35 -9.45 -22.43
N ARG A 15 33.36 -10.32 -22.18
CA ARG A 15 31.96 -9.97 -22.21
C ARG A 15 31.48 -9.71 -20.79
N VAL A 16 31.00 -8.50 -20.53
CA VAL A 16 30.37 -8.12 -19.26
C VAL A 16 28.87 -7.98 -19.48
N ARG A 17 28.10 -8.74 -18.72
CA ARG A 17 26.65 -8.59 -18.65
C ARG A 17 26.30 -8.01 -17.28
N LEU A 18 25.64 -6.86 -17.29
CA LEU A 18 25.16 -6.19 -16.10
C LEU A 18 23.64 -6.39 -16.03
N ASP A 19 23.16 -6.91 -14.90
CA ASP A 19 21.76 -6.94 -14.56
C ASP A 19 21.54 -5.84 -13.51
N GLU A 20 20.70 -4.85 -13.82
CA GLU A 20 20.41 -3.73 -12.94
C GLU A 20 19.11 -3.97 -12.17
N HIS A 21 18.99 -3.38 -10.98
CA HIS A 21 17.73 -3.34 -10.26
C HIS A 21 16.77 -2.42 -11.00
N GLN A 22 15.55 -2.88 -11.19
CA GLN A 22 14.45 -2.03 -11.66
C GLN A 22 13.58 -1.67 -10.45
N PRO A 23 13.44 -0.38 -10.12
CA PRO A 23 12.58 0.05 -9.03
C PRO A 23 11.11 -0.19 -9.39
N VAL A 24 10.35 -0.70 -8.43
CA VAL A 24 8.90 -0.91 -8.54
C VAL A 24 8.13 -0.25 -7.40
N ALA A 25 8.83 0.19 -6.37
CA ALA A 25 8.31 0.95 -5.25
C ALA A 25 9.43 1.72 -4.55
N LEU A 26 9.09 2.79 -3.86
CA LEU A 26 9.95 3.49 -2.91
C LEU A 26 9.87 2.79 -1.55
N TRP A 27 10.92 2.88 -0.71
CA TRP A 27 10.98 2.16 0.56
C TRP A 27 11.25 3.06 1.76
N GLY A 28 10.40 2.92 2.79
CA GLY A 28 10.60 3.55 4.09
C GLY A 28 10.35 5.05 4.10
N GLU A 29 11.02 5.74 5.01
CA GLU A 29 10.94 7.20 5.15
C GLU A 29 11.90 7.93 4.19
N ASN A 30 13.02 7.28 3.84
CA ASN A 30 14.01 7.81 2.92
C ASN A 30 13.68 7.43 1.47
N THR A 31 12.61 8.00 0.95
CA THR A 31 12.10 7.73 -0.40
C THR A 31 12.99 8.31 -1.51
N GLU A 32 13.96 9.15 -1.18
CA GLU A 32 14.87 9.75 -2.15
C GLU A 32 15.95 8.78 -2.64
N THR A 33 16.29 7.77 -1.84
CA THR A 33 17.39 6.86 -2.15
C THR A 33 17.06 5.38 -1.98
N SER A 34 16.03 5.03 -1.21
CA SER A 34 15.69 3.64 -0.91
C SER A 34 14.52 3.15 -1.75
N MET A 35 14.74 2.10 -2.51
CA MET A 35 13.78 1.52 -3.45
C MET A 35 13.67 0.02 -3.31
N VAL A 36 12.57 -0.52 -3.79
CA VAL A 36 12.30 -1.97 -3.83
C VAL A 36 12.26 -2.42 -5.29
N ASN A 37 12.90 -3.54 -5.59
CA ASN A 37 12.82 -4.20 -6.90
C ASN A 37 11.66 -5.20 -6.95
N GLN A 38 11.42 -5.80 -8.12
CA GLN A 38 10.36 -6.80 -8.34
C GLN A 38 10.46 -8.07 -7.48
N ASP A 39 11.60 -8.33 -6.84
CA ASP A 39 11.77 -9.44 -5.90
C ASP A 39 11.49 -9.03 -4.44
N GLY A 40 11.13 -7.76 -4.21
CA GLY A 40 10.93 -7.21 -2.86
C GLY A 40 12.25 -6.85 -2.16
N VAL A 41 13.37 -6.82 -2.86
CA VAL A 41 14.69 -6.51 -2.28
C VAL A 41 14.91 -5.01 -2.30
N VAL A 42 15.27 -4.45 -1.13
CA VAL A 42 15.64 -3.04 -0.99
C VAL A 42 17.02 -2.80 -1.58
N PHE A 43 17.17 -1.74 -2.35
CA PHE A 43 18.43 -1.26 -2.91
C PHE A 43 18.46 0.27 -2.91
N GLU A 44 19.64 0.82 -3.00
CA GLU A 44 19.85 2.27 -3.09
C GLU A 44 20.05 2.70 -4.55
N ALA A 45 19.30 3.73 -4.95
CA ALA A 45 19.46 4.44 -6.21
C ALA A 45 18.96 5.89 -6.04
N ASN A 46 19.35 6.78 -6.95
CA ASN A 46 18.86 8.14 -6.93
C ASN A 46 17.46 8.22 -7.58
N VAL A 47 16.50 8.83 -6.89
CA VAL A 47 15.16 9.09 -7.38
C VAL A 47 15.15 9.94 -8.65
N ASP A 48 16.08 10.88 -8.77
CA ASP A 48 16.18 11.78 -9.94
C ASP A 48 16.44 11.03 -11.27
N ASP A 49 16.93 9.78 -11.18
CA ASP A 49 17.22 8.95 -12.36
C ASP A 49 16.00 8.14 -12.85
N ILE A 50 14.85 8.24 -12.16
CA ILE A 50 13.65 7.45 -12.45
C ILE A 50 12.38 8.29 -12.39
N ASP A 51 11.31 7.83 -13.05
CA ASP A 51 9.97 8.40 -12.91
C ASP A 51 9.30 7.89 -11.60
N ALA A 52 9.74 8.45 -10.48
CA ALA A 52 9.37 8.01 -9.14
C ALA A 52 7.95 8.45 -8.73
N ASP A 53 7.39 9.46 -9.38
CA ASP A 53 6.07 10.05 -9.02
C ASP A 53 4.91 9.04 -9.15
N GLN A 54 5.11 7.99 -9.93
CA GLN A 54 4.11 6.92 -10.14
C GLN A 54 4.36 5.68 -9.27
N LEU A 55 5.44 5.64 -8.52
CA LEU A 55 5.78 4.49 -7.69
C LEU A 55 5.10 4.57 -6.32
N PRO A 56 4.50 3.45 -5.84
CA PRO A 56 3.96 3.40 -4.49
C PRO A 56 5.07 3.48 -3.45
N VAL A 57 4.74 4.02 -2.28
CA VAL A 57 5.63 4.02 -1.12
C VAL A 57 5.32 2.83 -0.22
N LEU A 58 6.29 1.97 0.00
CA LEU A 58 6.17 0.82 0.88
C LEU A 58 7.02 1.03 2.13
N SER A 59 6.50 0.66 3.28
CA SER A 59 7.26 0.76 4.54
C SER A 59 6.95 -0.38 5.49
N GLY A 60 7.93 -0.70 6.32
CA GLY A 60 7.81 -1.78 7.30
C GLY A 60 9.10 -1.96 8.11
N PRO A 61 9.09 -2.89 9.07
CA PRO A 61 10.28 -3.22 9.85
C PRO A 61 11.43 -3.70 8.98
N ALA A 62 12.65 -3.50 9.45
CA ALA A 62 13.86 -3.94 8.75
C ALA A 62 13.78 -5.44 8.41
N GLY A 63 14.15 -5.79 7.18
CA GLY A 63 14.14 -7.17 6.68
C GLY A 63 12.77 -7.71 6.26
N GLN A 64 11.70 -6.90 6.29
CA GLN A 64 10.36 -7.34 5.90
C GLN A 64 9.88 -6.77 4.56
N SER A 65 10.76 -6.20 3.76
CA SER A 65 10.43 -5.62 2.47
C SER A 65 9.77 -6.60 1.49
N VAL A 66 10.23 -7.84 1.46
CA VAL A 66 9.63 -8.90 0.64
C VAL A 66 8.18 -9.17 1.06
N LEU A 67 7.91 -9.25 2.36
CA LEU A 67 6.56 -9.45 2.90
C LEU A 67 5.64 -8.28 2.54
N VAL A 68 6.13 -7.04 2.68
CA VAL A 68 5.35 -5.84 2.33
C VAL A 68 5.08 -5.79 0.83
N TRP A 69 6.07 -6.12 -0.01
CA TRP A 69 5.89 -6.21 -1.45
C TRP A 69 4.87 -7.29 -1.87
N GLN A 70 4.91 -8.45 -1.24
CA GLN A 70 3.92 -9.51 -1.47
C GLN A 70 2.51 -9.05 -1.09
N MET A 71 2.35 -8.40 0.06
CA MET A 71 1.06 -7.85 0.50
C MET A 71 0.56 -6.77 -0.47
N TYR A 72 1.43 -5.87 -0.94
CA TYR A 72 1.07 -4.86 -1.93
C TYR A 72 0.51 -5.49 -3.21
N ASN A 73 1.22 -6.47 -3.76
CA ASN A 73 0.78 -7.17 -4.98
C ASN A 73 -0.54 -7.92 -4.79
N TYR A 74 -0.82 -8.37 -3.58
CA TYR A 74 -2.08 -9.02 -3.24
C TYR A 74 -3.24 -8.02 -3.10
N LEU A 75 -3.02 -6.89 -2.43
CA LEU A 75 -4.07 -5.90 -2.15
C LEU A 75 -4.40 -5.02 -3.37
N LYS A 76 -3.41 -4.69 -4.19
CA LYS A 76 -3.56 -3.82 -5.36
C LYS A 76 -4.72 -4.25 -6.28
N PRO A 77 -4.81 -5.50 -6.76
CA PRO A 77 -5.93 -5.92 -7.61
C PRO A 77 -7.28 -5.90 -6.89
N ILE A 78 -7.31 -6.13 -5.57
CA ILE A 78 -8.55 -6.09 -4.79
C ILE A 78 -9.08 -4.65 -4.72
N LEU A 79 -8.24 -3.67 -4.42
CA LEU A 79 -8.62 -2.25 -4.38
C LEU A 79 -8.98 -1.70 -5.76
N ALA A 80 -8.33 -2.17 -6.81
CA ALA A 80 -8.62 -1.78 -8.18
C ALA A 80 -10.05 -2.13 -8.62
N THR A 81 -10.71 -3.13 -8.00
CA THR A 81 -12.10 -3.49 -8.31
C THR A 81 -13.10 -2.36 -8.05
N VAL A 82 -12.76 -1.41 -7.20
CA VAL A 82 -13.56 -0.22 -6.88
C VAL A 82 -12.88 1.08 -7.28
N SER A 83 -11.91 1.00 -8.22
CA SER A 83 -11.16 2.15 -8.75
C SER A 83 -10.38 2.90 -7.65
N MET A 84 -9.82 2.18 -6.68
CA MET A 84 -8.91 2.72 -5.68
C MET A 84 -7.48 2.25 -6.00
N GLY A 85 -6.57 3.19 -6.23
CA GLY A 85 -5.14 2.93 -6.31
C GLY A 85 -4.51 2.82 -4.92
N VAL A 86 -3.31 2.24 -4.84
CA VAL A 86 -2.53 2.16 -3.60
C VAL A 86 -1.31 3.06 -3.74
N ASP A 87 -1.30 4.18 -3.04
CA ASP A 87 -0.15 5.09 -2.99
C ASP A 87 0.85 4.68 -1.92
N LYS A 88 0.34 4.28 -0.73
CA LYS A 88 1.22 3.81 0.35
C LYS A 88 0.70 2.55 1.00
N LEU A 89 1.61 1.65 1.33
CA LEU A 89 1.34 0.47 2.18
C LEU A 89 2.37 0.42 3.31
N GLU A 90 1.87 0.36 4.53
CA GLU A 90 2.69 0.31 5.73
C GLU A 90 2.42 -0.97 6.53
N LEU A 91 3.49 -1.62 6.96
CA LEU A 91 3.48 -2.63 8.00
C LEU A 91 4.09 -2.04 9.25
N SER A 92 3.27 -1.82 10.28
CA SER A 92 3.78 -1.31 11.56
C SER A 92 4.68 -2.34 12.27
N PRO A 93 5.57 -1.90 13.20
CA PRO A 93 6.38 -2.83 14.01
C PRO A 93 5.54 -3.82 14.83
N ARG A 94 4.27 -3.52 15.06
CA ARG A 94 3.32 -4.39 15.78
C ARG A 94 2.57 -5.35 14.86
N GLY A 95 2.90 -5.41 13.57
CA GLY A 95 2.29 -6.30 12.58
C GLY A 95 0.91 -5.84 12.08
N SER A 96 0.58 -4.56 12.18
CA SER A 96 -0.67 -3.99 11.66
C SER A 96 -0.42 -3.35 10.30
N TRP A 97 -1.32 -3.62 9.36
CA TRP A 97 -1.31 -3.10 8.01
C TRP A 97 -2.16 -1.84 7.87
N ARG A 98 -1.64 -0.88 7.10
CA ARG A 98 -2.32 0.36 6.74
C ARG A 98 -2.10 0.67 5.26
N VAL A 99 -3.16 1.09 4.58
CA VAL A 99 -3.11 1.53 3.18
C VAL A 99 -3.51 3.00 3.10
N GLN A 100 -2.79 3.79 2.33
CA GLN A 100 -3.24 5.08 1.80
C GLN A 100 -3.53 4.91 0.32
N THR A 101 -4.71 5.35 -0.10
CA THR A 101 -5.14 5.28 -1.50
C THR A 101 -4.77 6.54 -2.27
N ASP A 102 -4.87 6.49 -3.60
CA ASP A 102 -4.70 7.61 -4.53
C ASP A 102 -5.67 8.79 -4.29
N SER A 103 -6.78 8.56 -3.59
CA SER A 103 -7.72 9.60 -3.14
C SER A 103 -7.43 10.10 -1.71
N ASP A 104 -6.27 9.82 -1.16
CA ASP A 104 -5.85 10.13 0.21
C ASP A 104 -6.67 9.43 1.31
N ALA A 105 -7.43 8.41 0.98
CA ALA A 105 -8.14 7.65 1.99
C ALA A 105 -7.19 6.76 2.80
N MET A 106 -7.26 6.84 4.12
CA MET A 106 -6.49 6.02 5.04
C MET A 106 -7.31 4.81 5.50
N ILE A 107 -6.84 3.61 5.20
CA ILE A 107 -7.53 2.36 5.54
C ILE A 107 -6.68 1.55 6.53
N GLU A 108 -7.16 1.42 7.76
CA GLU A 108 -6.57 0.57 8.79
C GLU A 108 -7.05 -0.87 8.60
N LEU A 109 -6.20 -1.71 8.06
CA LEU A 109 -6.52 -3.11 7.77
C LEU A 109 -6.34 -4.04 8.97
N GLY A 110 -5.49 -3.63 9.95
CA GLY A 110 -5.20 -4.40 11.14
C GLY A 110 -4.18 -5.52 10.91
N ARG A 111 -4.05 -6.40 11.92
CA ARG A 111 -3.12 -7.54 11.89
C ARG A 111 -3.74 -8.74 11.20
N GLY A 112 -2.90 -9.68 10.79
CA GLY A 112 -3.32 -10.99 10.29
C GLY A 112 -2.51 -11.43 9.07
N THR A 113 -2.85 -12.62 8.60
CA THR A 113 -2.31 -13.17 7.36
C THR A 113 -2.81 -12.38 6.15
N GLN A 114 -2.24 -12.63 5.00
CA GLN A 114 -2.63 -12.02 3.74
C GLN A 114 -4.11 -12.28 3.42
N GLU A 115 -4.58 -13.51 3.69
CA GLU A 115 -5.96 -13.93 3.47
C GLU A 115 -6.92 -13.22 4.44
N GLU A 116 -6.59 -13.13 5.72
CA GLU A 116 -7.42 -12.48 6.74
C GLU A 116 -7.57 -10.98 6.45
N VAL A 117 -6.46 -10.32 6.09
CA VAL A 117 -6.46 -8.91 5.70
C VAL A 117 -7.27 -8.70 4.42
N GLY A 118 -7.09 -9.58 3.42
CA GLY A 118 -7.83 -9.53 2.17
C GLY A 118 -9.33 -9.76 2.35
N GLN A 119 -9.74 -10.69 3.20
CA GLN A 119 -11.15 -10.92 3.50
C GLN A 119 -11.82 -9.69 4.14
N ARG A 120 -11.18 -9.07 5.13
CA ARG A 120 -11.70 -7.84 5.74
C ARG A 120 -11.85 -6.71 4.71
N LEU A 121 -10.83 -6.54 3.86
CA LEU A 121 -10.88 -5.56 2.78
C LEU A 121 -12.04 -5.86 1.81
N GLN A 122 -12.22 -7.10 1.38
CA GLN A 122 -13.30 -7.46 0.47
C GLN A 122 -14.69 -7.21 1.07
N VAL A 123 -14.90 -7.49 2.37
CA VAL A 123 -16.15 -7.18 3.07
C VAL A 123 -16.42 -5.68 3.06
N PHE A 124 -15.40 -4.87 3.34
CA PHE A 124 -15.48 -3.42 3.27
C PHE A 124 -15.86 -2.95 1.85
N LEU A 125 -15.15 -3.41 0.82
CA LEU A 125 -15.37 -3.00 -0.56
C LEU A 125 -16.77 -3.38 -1.10
N LYS A 126 -17.32 -4.51 -0.68
CA LYS A 126 -18.68 -4.92 -1.05
C LYS A 126 -19.77 -3.98 -0.53
N THR A 127 -19.51 -3.29 0.58
CA THR A 127 -20.51 -2.48 1.29
C THR A 127 -20.26 -1.00 1.22
N VAL A 128 -19.01 -0.56 1.00
CA VAL A 128 -18.64 0.87 1.02
C VAL A 128 -19.42 1.70 0.00
N ALA A 129 -19.62 1.20 -1.21
CA ALA A 129 -20.39 1.92 -2.24
C ALA A 129 -21.84 2.14 -1.81
N GLN A 130 -22.48 1.14 -1.17
CA GLN A 130 -23.84 1.26 -0.64
C GLN A 130 -23.91 2.22 0.54
N VAL A 131 -22.91 2.20 1.42
CA VAL A 131 -22.86 3.11 2.57
C VAL A 131 -22.65 4.54 2.11
N THR A 132 -21.70 4.81 1.21
CA THR A 132 -21.41 6.16 0.70
C THR A 132 -22.61 6.74 -0.06
N SER A 133 -23.33 5.92 -0.85
CA SER A 133 -24.51 6.35 -1.61
C SER A 133 -25.66 6.84 -0.71
N ARG A 134 -25.84 6.29 0.51
CA ARG A 134 -26.82 6.77 1.49
C ARG A 134 -26.61 8.22 1.90
N TYR A 135 -25.35 8.71 1.81
CA TYR A 135 -24.98 10.08 2.10
C TYR A 135 -24.79 10.92 0.84
N GLN A 136 -25.26 10.44 -0.32
CA GLN A 136 -25.07 11.07 -1.64
C GLN A 136 -23.57 11.30 -1.95
N ARG A 137 -22.74 10.33 -1.61
CA ARG A 137 -21.28 10.35 -1.79
C ARG A 137 -20.83 9.15 -2.62
N THR A 138 -19.63 9.26 -3.19
CA THR A 138 -18.94 8.15 -3.87
C THR A 138 -17.85 7.57 -2.98
N THR A 139 -17.27 6.46 -3.39
CA THR A 139 -16.13 5.83 -2.70
C THR A 139 -14.94 6.76 -2.53
N ASN A 140 -14.72 7.70 -3.48
CA ASN A 140 -13.65 8.72 -3.39
C ASN A 140 -13.87 9.75 -2.28
N SER A 141 -15.04 9.75 -1.65
CA SER A 141 -15.31 10.60 -0.49
C SER A 141 -14.85 9.98 0.84
N VAL A 142 -14.35 8.76 0.82
CA VAL A 142 -13.77 8.11 2.00
C VAL A 142 -12.51 8.90 2.41
N LEU A 143 -12.45 9.30 3.68
CA LEU A 143 -11.26 9.90 4.29
C LEU A 143 -10.50 8.87 5.13
N ALA A 144 -11.24 8.05 5.86
CA ALA A 144 -10.66 7.00 6.67
C ALA A 144 -11.63 5.83 6.83
N ALA A 145 -11.09 4.62 6.89
CA ALA A 145 -11.80 3.41 7.26
C ALA A 145 -10.98 2.59 8.25
N ASP A 146 -11.61 2.11 9.32
CA ASP A 146 -10.98 1.22 10.28
C ASP A 146 -11.65 -0.14 10.23
N LEU A 147 -10.93 -1.13 9.68
CA LEU A 147 -11.42 -2.50 9.46
C LEU A 147 -10.99 -3.47 10.58
N ARG A 148 -10.43 -2.99 11.68
CA ARG A 148 -9.95 -3.82 12.78
C ARG A 148 -11.07 -4.38 13.64
N HIS A 149 -12.28 -3.88 13.50
CA HIS A 149 -13.44 -4.31 14.27
C HIS A 149 -13.98 -5.67 13.78
N THR A 150 -14.31 -6.56 14.71
CA THR A 150 -14.74 -7.93 14.41
C THR A 150 -16.11 -7.97 13.68
N ASN A 151 -16.99 -7.01 13.95
CA ASN A 151 -18.37 -7.02 13.46
C ASN A 151 -18.71 -5.85 12.52
N GLY A 152 -17.71 -5.30 11.83
CA GLY A 152 -17.92 -4.19 10.92
C GLY A 152 -16.71 -3.31 10.78
N TYR A 153 -16.92 -2.07 10.35
CA TYR A 153 -15.85 -1.08 10.20
C TYR A 153 -16.37 0.31 10.58
N ALA A 154 -15.46 1.16 11.03
CA ALA A 154 -15.74 2.58 11.19
C ALA A 154 -15.37 3.31 9.89
N LEU A 155 -16.19 4.26 9.46
CA LEU A 155 -16.00 5.00 8.22
C LEU A 155 -16.11 6.49 8.48
N ARG A 156 -15.18 7.27 7.92
CA ARG A 156 -15.24 8.73 7.89
C ARG A 156 -15.30 9.21 6.44
N LEU A 157 -16.31 10.01 6.13
CA LEU A 157 -16.56 10.55 4.80
C LEU A 157 -16.30 12.06 4.78
N ARG A 158 -15.80 12.54 3.65
CA ARG A 158 -15.60 13.97 3.40
C ARG A 158 -16.94 14.70 3.37
N GLY A 159 -17.05 15.74 4.20
CA GLY A 159 -18.27 16.58 4.29
C GLY A 159 -19.48 15.88 4.92
N VAL A 160 -19.28 14.81 5.68
CA VAL A 160 -20.30 14.18 6.51
C VAL A 160 -19.88 14.29 7.97
N THR A 161 -20.68 14.97 8.78
CA THR A 161 -20.51 15.05 10.23
C THR A 161 -21.61 14.21 10.88
N THR A 162 -21.26 13.21 11.66
CA THR A 162 -22.20 12.54 12.55
C THR A 162 -22.42 13.50 13.74
N LEU A 163 -23.58 14.14 13.77
CA LEU A 163 -24.01 14.80 15.01
C LEU A 163 -24.16 13.70 16.05
N GLY A 164 -23.30 13.74 17.07
CA GLY A 164 -23.49 12.91 18.25
C GLY A 164 -24.89 13.17 18.76
N ASN A 165 -25.65 12.11 18.98
CA ASN A 165 -26.96 12.20 19.60
C ASN A 165 -26.73 12.55 21.08
N ASP A 166 -26.53 13.87 21.37
CA ASP A 166 -26.64 14.39 22.72
C ASP A 166 -28.11 14.35 23.12
N GLY A 167 -28.64 13.12 23.09
CA GLY A 167 -29.98 12.80 23.48
C GLY A 167 -30.13 12.80 24.98
N ASN A 168 -30.70 13.88 25.49
CA ASN A 168 -31.61 13.84 26.62
C ASN A 168 -30.98 13.68 28.02
N LYS A 169 -30.40 14.74 28.52
CA LYS A 169 -30.58 15.05 29.95
C LYS A 169 -31.93 15.73 30.11
N LYS A 170 -32.94 14.97 30.52
CA LYS A 170 -34.17 15.54 31.11
C LYS A 170 -33.88 15.95 32.56
N PRO A 171 -34.46 17.05 33.02
CA PRO A 171 -34.30 17.58 34.38
C PRO A 171 -34.90 16.68 35.46
#